data_a03d8258cd18c30c0287cca79c4f1b2b
#
_entry.id   a03d8258cd18c30c0287cca79c4f1b2b
#
_cell.length_a   1.000
_cell.length_b   1.000
_cell.length_c   1.000
_cell.angle_alpha   90.00
_cell.angle_beta   90.00
_cell.angle_gamma   90.00
#
_symmetry.space_group_name_H-M   'P 1'
#
loop_
_entity.id
_entity.type
_entity.pdbx_description
1 polymer ?
#
loop_
_entity_poly.entity_id
_entity_poly.type
_entity_poly.pdbx_seq_one_letter_code
_entity_poly.pdbx_strand_id
1 'polypeptide(L)'
;MTLINALKNNLSHSNVPFNHWIINNPLSEKAIDEIYSINFPEGKVIFDGTRAGDKTGDNLLSKLRIFIDKDNAEEYSELFGLVKEMQSKECTDFISNLINRDLKNSYVRLEVIADRDGFWLEPHCDIKEKLMSSILFVNRYGENENLGTDFYTPDLEVAKTLPYKNNTGYIFTSEENSWHGLEKKKIKKERRCLQLNYVTFETEWPVD
;
A
#
# COMPACT_ATOMS: atom_id res chain seq x y z
N MET A 1 -12.09 4.15 14.32
CA MET A 1 -10.77 3.73 14.88
C MET A 1 -9.73 4.48 14.05
N THR A 2 -8.67 5.00 14.66
CA THR A 2 -7.58 5.68 13.96
C THR A 2 -6.51 4.66 13.53
N LEU A 3 -5.70 5.01 12.55
CA LEU A 3 -4.58 4.17 12.08
C LEU A 3 -3.62 3.85 13.24
N ILE A 4 -3.23 4.86 14.04
CA ILE A 4 -2.31 4.65 15.17
C ILE A 4 -2.89 3.68 16.22
N ASN A 5 -4.20 3.73 16.46
CA ASN A 5 -4.82 2.77 17.38
C ASN A 5 -4.78 1.34 16.84
N ALA A 6 -4.97 1.16 15.53
CA ALA A 6 -4.84 -0.15 14.90
C ALA A 6 -3.37 -0.64 14.93
N LEU A 7 -2.42 0.26 14.67
CA LEU A 7 -0.99 -0.03 14.78
C LEU A 7 -0.60 -0.51 16.19
N LYS A 8 -1.13 0.12 17.24
CA LYS A 8 -0.82 -0.23 18.64
C LYS A 8 -1.47 -1.53 19.12
N ASN A 9 -2.65 -1.89 18.58
CA ASN A 9 -3.48 -2.94 19.17
C ASN A 9 -3.74 -4.13 18.26
N ASN A 10 -3.57 -3.99 16.94
CA ASN A 10 -4.03 -4.97 15.97
C ASN A 10 -2.92 -5.44 15.00
N LEU A 11 -1.65 -5.33 15.42
CA LEU A 11 -0.51 -5.84 14.68
C LEU A 11 -0.17 -7.28 15.09
N SER A 12 0.20 -8.09 14.11
CA SER A 12 0.87 -9.36 14.32
C SER A 12 2.14 -9.45 13.47
N HIS A 13 3.24 -9.83 14.08
CA HIS A 13 4.56 -9.92 13.46
C HIS A 13 4.82 -11.29 12.86
N SER A 14 5.50 -11.33 11.72
CA SER A 14 6.05 -12.53 11.10
C SER A 14 7.39 -12.19 10.42
N ASN A 15 8.34 -13.13 10.49
CA ASN A 15 9.63 -13.04 9.80
C ASN A 15 9.75 -14.00 8.61
N VAL A 16 8.64 -14.64 8.21
CA VAL A 16 8.61 -15.62 7.11
C VAL A 16 7.65 -15.16 6.02
N PRO A 17 8.08 -15.05 4.75
CA PRO A 17 9.43 -15.29 4.22
C PRO A 17 10.43 -14.17 4.51
N PHE A 18 9.97 -13.00 4.89
CA PHE A 18 10.76 -11.84 5.33
C PHE A 18 10.02 -11.09 6.44
N ASN A 19 10.69 -10.14 7.05
CA ASN A 19 10.14 -9.37 8.18
C ASN A 19 8.96 -8.49 7.77
N HIS A 20 7.78 -8.75 8.33
CA HIS A 20 6.56 -7.99 8.06
C HIS A 20 5.56 -8.05 9.21
N TRP A 21 4.62 -7.11 9.21
CA TRP A 21 3.52 -7.03 10.19
C TRP A 21 2.19 -7.05 9.45
N ILE A 22 1.27 -7.88 9.91
CA ILE A 22 -0.12 -7.88 9.46
C ILE A 22 -0.91 -6.94 10.36
N ILE A 23 -1.73 -6.09 9.76
CA ILE A 23 -2.59 -5.15 10.48
C ILE A 23 -4.06 -5.45 10.18
N ASN A 24 -4.91 -5.39 11.23
CA ASN A 24 -6.34 -5.56 11.10
C ASN A 24 -7.07 -4.27 11.50
N ASN A 25 -8.13 -3.94 10.75
CA ASN A 25 -8.97 -2.76 10.95
C ASN A 25 -8.21 -1.42 11.03
N PRO A 26 -7.27 -1.13 10.09
CA PRO A 26 -6.51 0.11 10.09
C PRO A 26 -7.32 1.34 9.66
N LEU A 27 -8.41 1.16 8.94
CA LEU A 27 -9.18 2.24 8.34
C LEU A 27 -10.53 2.44 9.04
N SER A 28 -10.99 3.70 9.08
CA SER A 28 -12.38 4.02 9.43
C SER A 28 -13.32 3.60 8.29
N GLU A 29 -14.61 3.36 8.60
CA GLU A 29 -15.62 3.12 7.55
C GLU A 29 -15.72 4.30 6.58
N LYS A 30 -15.57 5.54 7.06
CA LYS A 30 -15.58 6.73 6.22
C LYS A 30 -14.40 6.75 5.23
N ALA A 31 -13.19 6.40 5.66
CA ALA A 31 -12.05 6.28 4.76
C ALA A 31 -12.27 5.18 3.71
N ILE A 32 -12.89 4.07 4.08
CA ILE A 32 -13.27 3.01 3.15
C ILE A 32 -14.35 3.51 2.16
N ASP A 33 -15.36 4.25 2.63
CA ASP A 33 -16.38 4.85 1.78
C ASP A 33 -15.75 5.83 0.78
N GLU A 34 -14.82 6.66 1.24
CA GLU A 34 -14.10 7.62 0.41
C GLU A 34 -13.27 6.91 -0.67
N ILE A 35 -12.54 5.82 -0.33
CA ILE A 35 -11.82 4.99 -1.31
C ILE A 35 -12.76 4.47 -2.42
N TYR A 36 -13.99 4.09 -2.07
CA TYR A 36 -14.96 3.59 -3.04
C TYR A 36 -15.68 4.69 -3.82
N SER A 37 -15.70 5.92 -3.33
CA SER A 37 -16.27 7.08 -4.06
C SER A 37 -15.33 7.59 -5.16
N ILE A 38 -14.05 7.21 -5.13
CA ILE A 38 -13.07 7.66 -6.12
C ILE A 38 -13.45 7.13 -7.51
N ASN A 39 -13.66 8.06 -8.44
CA ASN A 39 -13.79 7.77 -9.86
C ASN A 39 -12.40 7.85 -10.49
N PHE A 40 -11.83 6.70 -10.79
CA PHE A 40 -10.54 6.67 -11.46
C PHE A 40 -10.68 7.15 -12.89
N PRO A 41 -9.80 8.05 -13.36
CA PRO A 41 -9.87 8.53 -14.73
C PRO A 41 -9.71 7.36 -15.71
N GLU A 42 -10.62 7.27 -16.67
CA GLU A 42 -10.44 6.42 -17.83
C GLU A 42 -9.43 7.09 -18.75
N GLY A 43 -8.20 6.65 -18.75
CA GLY A 43 -7.20 7.25 -19.60
C GLY A 43 -5.78 6.79 -19.28
N LYS A 44 -4.87 7.15 -20.15
CA LYS A 44 -3.47 6.77 -20.07
C LYS A 44 -2.82 7.38 -18.83
N VAL A 45 -2.60 6.59 -17.81
CA VAL A 45 -1.58 6.92 -16.83
C VAL A 45 -0.23 6.79 -17.55
N ILE A 46 0.49 7.90 -17.68
CA ILE A 46 1.84 7.88 -18.26
C ILE A 46 2.76 7.27 -17.20
N PHE A 47 3.24 6.06 -17.47
CA PHE A 47 4.24 5.40 -16.65
C PHE A 47 5.62 5.72 -17.24
N ASP A 48 6.52 6.15 -16.38
CA ASP A 48 7.90 6.50 -16.75
C ASP A 48 8.86 5.29 -16.72
N GLY A 49 8.35 4.10 -16.43
CA GLY A 49 9.13 2.87 -16.33
C GLY A 49 9.96 2.74 -15.04
N THR A 50 9.80 3.67 -14.10
CA THR A 50 10.56 3.64 -12.83
C THR A 50 9.97 2.64 -11.82
N ARG A 51 8.75 2.18 -12.03
CA ARG A 51 8.04 1.26 -11.13
C ARG A 51 8.04 -0.15 -11.73
N ALA A 52 8.11 -1.17 -10.87
CA ALA A 52 8.06 -2.56 -11.30
C ALA A 52 6.83 -2.87 -12.19
N GLY A 53 5.65 -2.34 -11.82
CA GLY A 53 4.43 -2.52 -12.60
C GLY A 53 4.35 -1.72 -13.90
N ASP A 54 5.27 -0.82 -14.18
CA ASP A 54 5.28 0.00 -15.40
C ASP A 54 6.05 -0.71 -16.54
N LYS A 55 6.81 -1.75 -16.20
CA LYS A 55 7.64 -2.51 -17.15
C LYS A 55 6.84 -3.49 -18.00
N THR A 56 5.59 -3.74 -17.63
CA THR A 56 4.71 -4.71 -18.29
C THR A 56 3.68 -3.98 -19.13
N GLY A 57 3.96 -3.79 -20.42
CA GLY A 57 3.15 -2.99 -21.34
C GLY A 57 1.66 -3.36 -21.43
N ASP A 58 1.29 -4.58 -21.07
CA ASP A 58 -0.11 -5.05 -21.05
C ASP A 58 -0.89 -4.62 -19.81
N ASN A 59 -0.23 -4.08 -18.79
CA ASN A 59 -0.84 -3.71 -17.50
C ASN A 59 -1.39 -2.28 -17.46
N LEU A 60 -1.13 -1.46 -18.45
CA LEU A 60 -1.41 -0.02 -18.41
C LEU A 60 -2.89 0.34 -18.21
N LEU A 61 -3.81 -0.51 -18.70
CA LEU A 61 -5.25 -0.30 -18.56
C LEU A 61 -5.86 -0.98 -17.34
N SER A 62 -5.12 -1.87 -16.70
CA SER A 62 -5.60 -2.64 -15.54
C SER A 62 -5.12 -2.10 -14.20
N LYS A 63 -4.27 -1.06 -14.22
CA LYS A 63 -3.64 -0.47 -13.04
C LYS A 63 -4.00 1.01 -12.90
N LEU A 64 -5.01 1.33 -12.13
CA LEU A 64 -5.44 2.70 -11.89
C LEU A 64 -4.95 3.20 -10.54
N ARG A 65 -4.50 4.47 -10.48
CA ARG A 65 -3.92 5.07 -9.28
C ARG A 65 -4.27 6.54 -9.15
N ILE A 66 -4.53 6.97 -7.92
CA ILE A 66 -4.64 8.37 -7.54
C ILE A 66 -3.75 8.59 -6.32
N PHE A 67 -2.88 9.59 -6.39
CA PHE A 67 -2.15 10.08 -5.22
C PHE A 67 -3.02 11.07 -4.47
N ILE A 68 -2.93 11.05 -3.15
CA ILE A 68 -3.49 12.11 -2.34
C ILE A 68 -2.42 13.20 -2.23
N ASP A 69 -2.72 14.33 -2.84
CA ASP A 69 -1.88 15.52 -2.98
C ASP A 69 -2.64 16.77 -2.51
N LYS A 70 -2.05 17.95 -2.62
CA LYS A 70 -2.68 19.21 -2.20
C LYS A 70 -3.86 19.61 -3.06
N ASP A 71 -3.87 19.15 -4.31
CA ASP A 71 -4.93 19.53 -5.26
C ASP A 71 -6.24 18.79 -4.96
N ASN A 72 -6.17 17.58 -4.36
CA ASN A 72 -7.34 16.76 -4.07
C ASN A 72 -7.58 16.46 -2.57
N ALA A 73 -6.70 16.95 -1.68
CA ALA A 73 -6.79 16.70 -0.24
C ALA A 73 -8.11 17.17 0.40
N GLU A 74 -8.74 18.24 -0.12
CA GLU A 74 -10.03 18.71 0.36
C GLU A 74 -11.17 17.79 -0.08
N GLU A 75 -11.09 17.23 -1.29
CA GLU A 75 -12.05 16.28 -1.85
C GLU A 75 -11.99 14.95 -1.07
N TYR A 76 -10.78 14.47 -0.75
CA TYR A 76 -10.53 13.21 -0.06
C TYR A 76 -10.08 13.43 1.39
N SER A 77 -10.95 14.07 2.18
CA SER A 77 -10.62 14.57 3.52
C SER A 77 -10.28 13.48 4.54
N GLU A 78 -10.91 12.30 4.45
CA GLU A 78 -10.62 11.16 5.34
C GLU A 78 -9.24 10.55 5.01
N LEU A 79 -8.91 10.43 3.72
CA LEU A 79 -7.59 9.95 3.27
C LEU A 79 -6.50 10.98 3.59
N PHE A 80 -6.79 12.26 3.45
CA PHE A 80 -5.88 13.31 3.90
C PHE A 80 -5.69 13.29 5.43
N GLY A 81 -6.72 12.94 6.18
CA GLY A 81 -6.63 12.68 7.60
C GLY A 81 -5.59 11.61 7.96
N LEU A 82 -5.50 10.54 7.15
CA LEU A 82 -4.47 9.51 7.31
C LEU A 82 -3.06 10.05 7.03
N VAL A 83 -2.89 10.91 6.04
CA VAL A 83 -1.60 11.59 5.79
C VAL A 83 -1.16 12.38 7.02
N LYS A 84 -2.06 13.19 7.59
CA LYS A 84 -1.78 13.97 8.81
C LYS A 84 -1.47 13.08 10.01
N GLU A 85 -2.17 11.96 10.14
CA GLU A 85 -1.92 10.99 11.20
C GLU A 85 -0.52 10.38 11.05
N MET A 86 -0.11 10.00 9.84
CA MET A 86 1.25 9.51 9.56
C MET A 86 2.33 10.58 9.82
N GLN A 87 2.06 11.87 9.57
CA GLN A 87 2.98 12.96 9.88
C GLN A 87 3.06 13.25 11.40
N SER A 88 2.11 12.75 12.20
CA SER A 88 2.12 13.03 13.63
C SER A 88 3.32 12.38 14.33
N LYS A 89 3.87 13.10 15.33
CA LYS A 89 4.98 12.58 16.14
C LYS A 89 4.67 11.22 16.78
N GLU A 90 3.43 11.01 17.20
CA GLU A 90 3.00 9.75 17.80
C GLU A 90 3.11 8.58 16.82
N CYS A 91 2.68 8.79 15.57
CA CYS A 91 2.72 7.75 14.53
C CYS A 91 4.17 7.52 14.05
N THR A 92 4.92 8.58 13.83
CA THR A 92 6.31 8.49 13.37
C THR A 92 7.21 7.83 14.40
N ASP A 93 7.10 8.19 15.69
CA ASP A 93 7.85 7.54 16.77
C ASP A 93 7.50 6.05 16.87
N PHE A 94 6.19 5.71 16.79
CA PHE A 94 5.76 4.32 16.86
C PHE A 94 6.32 3.49 15.70
N ILE A 95 6.16 4.00 14.48
CA ILE A 95 6.61 3.27 13.28
C ILE A 95 8.13 3.21 13.22
N SER A 96 8.86 4.30 13.55
CA SER A 96 10.33 4.29 13.63
C SER A 96 10.83 3.16 14.55
N ASN A 97 10.22 3.03 15.73
CA ASN A 97 10.56 1.94 16.67
C ASN A 97 10.18 0.56 16.11
N LEU A 98 9.01 0.44 15.47
CA LEU A 98 8.52 -0.81 14.91
C LEU A 98 9.46 -1.38 13.83
N ILE A 99 9.89 -0.51 12.91
CA ILE A 99 10.73 -0.90 11.77
C ILE A 99 12.23 -0.71 12.01
N ASN A 100 12.61 -0.18 13.17
CA ASN A 100 14.00 0.17 13.51
C ASN A 100 14.68 1.06 12.46
N ARG A 101 13.98 2.11 12.01
CA ARG A 101 14.48 3.12 11.05
C ARG A 101 14.07 4.51 11.48
N ASP A 102 14.96 5.47 11.31
CA ASP A 102 14.64 6.88 11.51
C ASP A 102 13.78 7.39 10.36
N LEU A 103 12.64 7.99 10.70
CA LEU A 103 11.71 8.60 9.77
C LEU A 103 11.84 10.13 9.70
N LYS A 104 12.74 10.72 10.49
CA LYS A 104 12.99 12.16 10.44
C LYS A 104 13.47 12.59 9.06
N ASN A 105 12.95 13.72 8.57
CA ASN A 105 13.21 14.25 7.22
C ASN A 105 12.78 13.30 6.07
N SER A 106 11.87 12.37 6.35
CA SER A 106 11.20 11.59 5.32
C SER A 106 9.93 12.30 4.82
N TYR A 107 9.21 11.65 3.92
CA TYR A 107 7.95 12.15 3.40
C TYR A 107 6.90 11.03 3.44
N VAL A 108 5.65 11.40 3.70
CA VAL A 108 4.52 10.49 3.53
C VAL A 108 4.12 10.45 2.06
N ARG A 109 3.81 9.27 1.55
CA ARG A 109 3.20 9.06 0.26
C ARG A 109 1.99 8.16 0.41
N LEU A 110 0.84 8.65 -0.02
CA LEU A 110 -0.41 7.92 -0.01
C LEU A 110 -0.98 7.83 -1.43
N GLU A 111 -1.29 6.60 -1.85
CA GLU A 111 -1.95 6.39 -3.13
C GLU A 111 -3.10 5.37 -2.99
N VAL A 112 -4.21 5.65 -3.65
CA VAL A 112 -5.31 4.71 -3.81
C VAL A 112 -5.15 3.98 -5.14
N ILE A 113 -5.31 2.67 -5.06
CA ILE A 113 -5.07 1.74 -6.16
C ILE A 113 -6.39 1.06 -6.51
N ALA A 114 -6.70 0.96 -7.80
CA ALA A 114 -7.74 0.09 -8.33
C ALA A 114 -7.14 -0.77 -9.44
N ASP A 115 -6.91 -2.04 -9.15
CA ASP A 115 -6.44 -3.00 -10.13
C ASP A 115 -7.66 -3.69 -10.77
N ARG A 116 -7.64 -3.84 -12.09
CA ARG A 116 -8.68 -4.49 -12.89
C ARG A 116 -8.20 -5.79 -13.49
N ASP A 117 -9.09 -6.52 -14.14
CA ASP A 117 -8.76 -7.79 -14.78
C ASP A 117 -7.56 -7.68 -15.71
N GLY A 118 -6.66 -8.64 -15.63
CA GLY A 118 -5.38 -8.64 -16.34
C GLY A 118 -4.22 -8.03 -15.55
N PHE A 119 -4.46 -7.38 -14.41
CA PHE A 119 -3.36 -6.88 -13.56
C PHE A 119 -2.54 -8.02 -12.96
N TRP A 120 -1.24 -7.82 -12.95
CA TRP A 120 -0.25 -8.65 -12.25
C TRP A 120 0.98 -7.80 -11.94
N LEU A 121 1.81 -8.26 -11.03
CA LEU A 121 3.03 -7.56 -10.63
C LEU A 121 4.14 -8.59 -10.45
N GLU A 122 5.22 -8.42 -11.20
CA GLU A 122 6.40 -9.28 -11.08
C GLU A 122 6.95 -9.30 -9.64
N PRO A 123 7.52 -10.43 -9.21
CA PRO A 123 8.28 -10.47 -7.97
C PRO A 123 9.38 -9.41 -7.98
N HIS A 124 9.40 -8.54 -6.98
CA HIS A 124 10.39 -7.49 -6.83
C HIS A 124 10.61 -7.15 -5.36
N CYS A 125 11.71 -6.52 -5.06
CA CYS A 125 11.92 -5.77 -3.82
C CYS A 125 11.66 -4.29 -4.09
N ASP A 126 11.13 -3.59 -3.12
CA ASP A 126 10.95 -2.13 -3.20
C ASP A 126 12.31 -1.40 -3.26
N ILE A 127 12.31 -0.20 -3.82
CA ILE A 127 13.50 0.67 -3.87
C ILE A 127 13.92 1.10 -2.45
N LYS A 128 15.21 1.37 -2.27
CA LYS A 128 15.79 1.74 -0.96
C LYS A 128 15.23 3.05 -0.39
N GLU A 129 14.73 3.91 -1.25
CA GLU A 129 14.08 5.17 -0.89
C GLU A 129 12.74 4.97 -0.17
N LYS A 130 12.14 3.79 -0.22
CA LYS A 130 10.98 3.44 0.61
C LYS A 130 11.46 2.91 1.96
N LEU A 131 11.40 3.75 2.99
CA LEU A 131 11.74 3.37 4.36
C LEU A 131 10.75 2.37 4.94
N MET A 132 9.47 2.54 4.59
CA MET A 132 8.37 1.66 4.95
C MET A 132 7.38 1.57 3.80
N SER A 133 6.91 0.37 3.52
CA SER A 133 5.78 0.11 2.63
C SER A 133 4.64 -0.53 3.40
N SER A 134 3.42 -0.07 3.14
CA SER A 134 2.20 -0.66 3.65
C SER A 134 1.16 -0.74 2.54
N ILE A 135 0.48 -1.87 2.43
CA ILE A 135 -0.69 -2.05 1.59
C ILE A 135 -1.87 -2.42 2.47
N LEU A 136 -2.91 -1.59 2.43
CA LEU A 136 -4.17 -1.83 3.12
C LEU A 136 -5.22 -2.26 2.10
N PHE A 137 -5.80 -3.43 2.31
CA PHE A 137 -6.78 -4.04 1.42
C PHE A 137 -8.20 -3.56 1.74
N VAL A 138 -8.95 -3.26 0.69
CA VAL A 138 -10.35 -2.84 0.79
C VAL A 138 -11.19 -3.70 -0.15
N ASN A 139 -11.85 -4.73 0.39
CA ASN A 139 -12.57 -5.74 -0.38
C ASN A 139 -14.08 -5.70 -0.15
N ARG A 140 -14.74 -4.58 -0.50
CA ARG A 140 -16.21 -4.47 -0.45
C ARG A 140 -16.93 -5.13 -1.63
N TYR A 141 -16.20 -5.35 -2.75
CA TYR A 141 -16.79 -6.02 -3.91
C TYR A 141 -16.88 -7.55 -3.76
N GLY A 142 -16.30 -8.12 -2.71
CA GLY A 142 -16.29 -9.56 -2.50
C GLY A 142 -15.45 -10.31 -3.52
N GLU A 143 -14.34 -9.70 -3.94
CA GLU A 143 -13.33 -10.35 -4.77
C GLU A 143 -12.69 -11.52 -4.01
N ASN A 144 -12.07 -12.42 -4.75
CA ASN A 144 -11.43 -13.58 -4.16
C ASN A 144 -10.29 -13.18 -3.23
N GLU A 145 -10.20 -13.82 -2.06
CA GLU A 145 -9.15 -13.56 -1.08
C GLU A 145 -7.74 -13.87 -1.61
N ASN A 146 -7.58 -14.69 -2.64
CA ASN A 146 -6.28 -14.93 -3.26
C ASN A 146 -5.71 -13.75 -4.05
N LEU A 147 -6.45 -12.62 -4.15
CA LEU A 147 -6.02 -11.37 -4.77
C LEU A 147 -5.24 -10.44 -3.82
N GLY A 148 -4.73 -10.93 -2.70
CA GLY A 148 -3.88 -10.14 -1.81
C GLY A 148 -2.51 -9.85 -2.42
N THR A 149 -1.47 -10.09 -1.66
CA THR A 149 -0.09 -9.95 -2.16
C THR A 149 0.63 -11.27 -2.01
N ASP A 150 1.33 -11.68 -3.05
CA ASP A 150 2.18 -12.87 -3.03
C ASP A 150 3.56 -12.47 -2.48
N PHE A 151 4.02 -13.17 -1.44
CA PHE A 151 5.37 -13.09 -0.90
C PHE A 151 6.17 -14.28 -1.40
N TYR A 152 7.41 -14.02 -1.79
CA TYR A 152 8.25 -15.00 -2.45
C TYR A 152 9.47 -15.37 -1.61
N THR A 153 9.99 -16.57 -1.84
CA THR A 153 11.32 -16.96 -1.39
C THR A 153 12.40 -16.26 -2.20
N PRO A 154 13.68 -16.30 -1.79
CA PRO A 154 14.79 -15.81 -2.63
C PRO A 154 14.88 -16.47 -4.01
N ASP A 155 14.38 -17.70 -4.14
CA ASP A 155 14.31 -18.43 -5.41
C ASP A 155 13.09 -18.06 -6.26
N LEU A 156 12.35 -17.02 -5.85
CA LEU A 156 11.15 -16.50 -6.50
C LEU A 156 9.97 -17.50 -6.58
N GLU A 157 9.91 -18.44 -5.66
CA GLU A 157 8.74 -19.29 -5.46
C GLU A 157 7.76 -18.61 -4.49
N VAL A 158 6.45 -18.75 -4.75
CA VAL A 158 5.42 -18.21 -3.86
C VAL A 158 5.47 -18.93 -2.51
N ALA A 159 5.95 -18.25 -1.50
CA ALA A 159 5.99 -18.76 -0.12
C ALA A 159 4.64 -18.61 0.60
N LYS A 160 3.93 -17.51 0.32
CA LYS A 160 2.68 -17.16 0.98
C LYS A 160 1.92 -16.14 0.18
N THR A 161 0.61 -16.30 0.05
CA THR A 161 -0.31 -15.25 -0.41
C THR A 161 -1.01 -14.64 0.80
N LEU A 162 -0.84 -13.34 1.02
CA LEU A 162 -1.64 -12.62 2.01
C LEU A 162 -3.08 -12.51 1.51
N PRO A 163 -4.09 -12.78 2.36
CA PRO A 163 -5.48 -12.75 1.91
C PRO A 163 -5.97 -11.33 1.65
N TYR A 164 -6.65 -11.12 0.51
CA TYR A 164 -7.34 -9.88 0.16
C TYR A 164 -8.64 -9.75 0.96
N LYS A 165 -8.53 -9.42 2.24
CA LYS A 165 -9.68 -9.22 3.14
C LYS A 165 -9.96 -7.73 3.33
N ASN A 166 -11.26 -7.40 3.49
CA ASN A 166 -11.65 -6.03 3.76
C ASN A 166 -11.04 -5.50 5.06
N ASN A 167 -10.50 -4.30 5.02
CA ASN A 167 -9.90 -3.60 6.16
C ASN A 167 -8.81 -4.40 6.87
N THR A 168 -7.94 -5.03 6.09
CA THR A 168 -6.71 -5.67 6.56
C THR A 168 -5.53 -5.19 5.71
N GLY A 169 -4.32 -5.49 6.13
CA GLY A 169 -3.16 -5.14 5.33
C GLY A 169 -1.86 -5.61 5.95
N TYR A 170 -0.78 -5.09 5.45
CA TYR A 170 0.55 -5.42 5.94
C TYR A 170 1.52 -4.24 5.82
N ILE A 171 2.57 -4.31 6.61
CA ILE A 171 3.66 -3.33 6.67
C ILE A 171 4.97 -4.10 6.55
N PHE A 172 5.93 -3.55 5.82
CA PHE A 172 7.29 -4.08 5.76
C PHE A 172 8.31 -2.98 5.43
N THR A 173 9.58 -3.30 5.58
CA THR A 173 10.70 -2.47 5.17
C THR A 173 11.28 -2.97 3.85
N SER A 174 11.75 -2.05 2.99
CA SER A 174 12.47 -2.43 1.78
C SER A 174 13.81 -3.05 2.16
N GLU A 175 13.98 -4.34 1.85
CA GLU A 175 15.17 -5.14 2.08
C GLU A 175 15.47 -6.00 0.86
N GLU A 176 16.70 -6.49 0.71
CA GLU A 176 17.13 -7.29 -0.44
C GLU A 176 16.38 -8.62 -0.61
N ASN A 177 15.73 -9.08 0.46
CA ASN A 177 14.94 -10.32 0.47
C ASN A 177 13.42 -10.09 0.62
N SER A 178 12.94 -8.83 0.59
CA SER A 178 11.52 -8.51 0.74
C SER A 178 10.74 -8.70 -0.58
N TRP A 179 10.94 -9.88 -1.21
CA TRP A 179 10.32 -10.20 -2.50
C TRP A 179 8.81 -10.31 -2.40
N HIS A 180 8.13 -9.49 -3.16
CA HIS A 180 6.67 -9.47 -3.21
C HIS A 180 6.16 -9.12 -4.61
N GLY A 181 4.90 -9.47 -4.87
CA GLY A 181 4.24 -9.23 -6.15
C GLY A 181 2.81 -9.73 -6.14
N LEU A 182 2.27 -9.98 -7.32
CA LEU A 182 0.96 -10.58 -7.50
C LEU A 182 0.95 -11.37 -8.81
N GLU A 183 0.77 -12.67 -8.72
CA GLU A 183 0.55 -13.50 -9.91
C GLU A 183 -0.72 -13.06 -10.66
N LYS A 184 -0.76 -13.31 -11.96
CA LYS A 184 -1.92 -13.00 -12.78
C LYS A 184 -3.12 -13.85 -12.36
N LYS A 185 -4.13 -13.21 -11.80
CA LYS A 185 -5.36 -13.84 -11.28
C LYS A 185 -6.58 -13.08 -11.80
N LYS A 186 -7.74 -13.76 -11.86
CA LYS A 186 -8.98 -13.15 -12.32
C LYS A 186 -9.51 -12.15 -11.29
N ILE A 187 -9.68 -10.89 -11.72
CA ILE A 187 -10.36 -9.83 -10.99
C ILE A 187 -11.73 -9.63 -11.65
N LYS A 188 -12.82 -9.76 -10.88
CA LYS A 188 -14.18 -9.69 -11.43
C LYS A 188 -14.65 -8.25 -11.65
N LYS A 189 -14.36 -7.36 -10.70
CA LYS A 189 -14.66 -5.93 -10.73
C LYS A 189 -13.39 -5.11 -10.56
N GLU A 190 -12.95 -4.92 -9.32
CA GLU A 190 -11.75 -4.17 -8.97
C GLU A 190 -11.16 -4.67 -7.65
N ARG A 191 -9.85 -4.77 -7.62
CA ARG A 191 -9.05 -4.94 -6.41
C ARG A 191 -8.62 -3.57 -5.93
N ARG A 192 -9.25 -3.03 -4.88
CA ARG A 192 -8.91 -1.73 -4.30
C ARG A 192 -7.98 -1.88 -3.11
N CYS A 193 -6.94 -1.05 -3.09
CA CYS A 193 -5.96 -0.99 -2.01
C CYS A 193 -5.58 0.46 -1.74
N LEU A 194 -5.16 0.72 -0.52
CA LEU A 194 -4.49 1.96 -0.14
C LEU A 194 -3.02 1.63 0.12
N GLN A 195 -2.10 2.32 -0.56
CA GLN A 195 -0.68 2.21 -0.31
C GLN A 195 -0.21 3.41 0.50
N LEU A 196 0.41 3.13 1.65
CA LEU A 196 1.01 4.12 2.53
C LEU A 196 2.50 3.86 2.63
N ASN A 197 3.32 4.89 2.39
CA ASN A 197 4.77 4.79 2.46
C ASN A 197 5.36 5.94 3.28
N TYR A 198 6.50 5.65 3.94
CA TYR A 198 7.48 6.67 4.23
C TYR A 198 8.61 6.55 3.22
N VAL A 199 8.98 7.68 2.61
CA VAL A 199 9.98 7.73 1.53
C VAL A 199 11.00 8.82 1.79
N THR A 200 12.20 8.69 1.19
CA THR A 200 13.26 9.69 1.29
C THR A 200 13.22 10.74 0.19
N PHE A 201 12.54 10.46 -0.92
CA PHE A 201 12.32 11.45 -1.98
C PHE A 201 11.16 12.39 -1.63
N GLU A 202 11.26 13.63 -2.11
CA GLU A 202 10.31 14.68 -1.82
C GLU A 202 8.90 14.35 -2.30
N THR A 203 7.91 14.57 -1.43
CA THR A 203 6.48 14.61 -1.73
C THR A 203 5.91 15.88 -1.08
N GLU A 204 4.62 16.14 -1.21
CA GLU A 204 3.97 17.28 -0.59
C GLU A 204 3.78 17.17 0.94
N TRP A 205 4.10 16.01 1.52
CA TRP A 205 3.82 15.65 2.91
C TRP A 205 5.10 15.35 3.69
N PRO A 206 5.91 16.39 4.05
CA PRO A 206 7.13 16.18 4.83
C PRO A 206 6.82 15.67 6.24
N VAL A 207 7.76 14.93 6.80
CA VAL A 207 7.80 14.49 8.21
C VAL A 207 8.87 15.30 8.92
N ASP A 208 8.48 16.02 9.97
CA ASP A 208 9.34 16.88 10.79
C ASP A 208 10.21 16.09 11.81
#